data_517e289b5841f52f87fa9b9f13e1b952
#
_entry.id   517e289b5841f52f87fa9b9f13e1b952
#
_cell.length_a   1.000
_cell.length_b   1.000
_cell.length_c   1.000
_cell.angle_alpha   90.00
_cell.angle_beta   90.00
_cell.angle_gamma   90.00
#
_symmetry.space_group_name_H-M   'P 1'
#
loop_
_entity.id
_entity.type
_entity.pdbx_description
1 polymer ?
#
loop_
_entity_poly.entity_id
_entity_poly.type
_entity_poly.pdbx_seq_one_letter_code
_entity_poly.pdbx_strand_id
1 'polypeptide(L)'
;PSDYEIELKEDTPDEVALTLNWTEADPIGSDYYISYLYKMDLENNSFGTNTMIREYIDDDFSKSYTHKELQSLLVSKWKQQPGDLVKLQARIIGSVEGPKFVKPEVSTVTIKVKMYSEKTFVADHLYMSGTAVDGEDIEILPMESQPKRYVSICDLKAGNLHFPIVWKDENKINAISPVAAEQQITDGAMEAKIKGIDNAGYWVIPEDGQ
;
A
#
# COMPACT_ATOMS: atom_id res chain seq x y z
N PRO A 1 6.54 9.14 -26.72
CA PRO A 1 5.84 8.62 -25.56
C PRO A 1 6.32 9.35 -24.33
N SER A 2 5.41 10.09 -23.68
CA SER A 2 5.72 10.76 -22.42
C SER A 2 5.81 9.69 -21.35
N ASP A 3 6.93 9.62 -20.62
CA ASP A 3 7.08 8.82 -19.42
C ASP A 3 6.01 9.28 -18.43
N TYR A 4 5.13 8.39 -18.02
CA TYR A 4 4.20 8.65 -16.92
C TYR A 4 4.95 8.51 -15.60
N GLU A 5 4.75 9.45 -14.71
CA GLU A 5 5.27 9.39 -13.34
C GLU A 5 4.10 9.44 -12.36
N ILE A 6 4.02 8.46 -11.48
CA ILE A 6 2.98 8.35 -10.46
C ILE A 6 3.62 8.13 -9.10
N GLU A 7 3.01 8.69 -8.07
CA GLU A 7 3.35 8.45 -6.68
C GLU A 7 2.23 7.68 -6.00
N LEU A 8 2.56 6.51 -5.45
CA LEU A 8 1.59 5.71 -4.71
C LEU A 8 1.37 6.30 -3.33
N LYS A 9 0.12 6.25 -2.85
CA LYS A 9 -0.32 6.83 -1.58
C LYS A 9 -0.90 5.75 -0.69
N GLU A 10 -0.43 5.72 0.56
CA GLU A 10 -0.92 4.78 1.57
C GLU A 10 -2.26 5.23 2.18
N ASP A 11 -2.50 6.54 2.22
CA ASP A 11 -3.69 7.15 2.84
C ASP A 11 -4.95 7.06 1.97
N THR A 12 -4.80 6.78 0.67
CA THR A 12 -5.91 6.56 -0.27
C THR A 12 -5.77 5.23 -1.02
N PRO A 13 -5.70 4.08 -0.31
CA PRO A 13 -5.29 2.80 -0.87
C PRO A 13 -6.19 2.27 -1.99
N ASP A 14 -7.46 2.57 -1.94
CA ASP A 14 -8.49 2.06 -2.87
C ASP A 14 -8.78 3.04 -4.03
N GLU A 15 -8.16 4.23 -4.03
CA GLU A 15 -8.23 5.15 -5.16
C GLU A 15 -7.38 4.63 -6.33
N VAL A 16 -7.82 4.94 -7.56
CA VAL A 16 -7.10 4.56 -8.78
C VAL A 16 -5.83 5.38 -8.91
N ALA A 17 -4.69 4.70 -8.92
CA ALA A 17 -3.36 5.29 -9.11
C ALA A 17 -2.92 5.35 -10.57
N LEU A 18 -3.32 4.37 -11.37
CA LEU A 18 -2.92 4.22 -12.76
C LEU A 18 -4.08 3.72 -13.59
N THR A 19 -4.35 4.39 -14.71
CA THR A 19 -5.22 3.88 -15.77
C THR A 19 -4.48 3.91 -17.10
N LEU A 20 -4.43 2.77 -17.74
CA LEU A 20 -3.88 2.60 -19.09
C LEU A 20 -5.05 2.42 -20.06
N ASN A 21 -5.08 3.22 -21.10
CA ASN A 21 -6.10 3.14 -22.15
C ASN A 21 -5.43 2.88 -23.50
N TRP A 22 -6.11 2.13 -24.35
CA TRP A 22 -5.73 1.92 -25.75
C TRP A 22 -6.95 1.96 -26.64
N THR A 23 -6.74 2.14 -27.91
CA THR A 23 -7.80 2.17 -28.89
C THR A 23 -8.04 0.78 -29.48
N GLU A 24 -9.26 0.50 -29.84
CA GLU A 24 -9.59 -0.65 -30.68
C GLU A 24 -8.83 -0.57 -32.00
N ALA A 25 -8.41 -1.72 -32.53
CA ALA A 25 -7.80 -1.80 -33.84
C ALA A 25 -8.89 -1.68 -34.92
N ASP A 26 -8.54 -1.07 -36.07
CA ASP A 26 -9.46 -0.96 -37.18
C ASP A 26 -9.88 -2.34 -37.74
N PRO A 27 -11.16 -2.55 -38.03
CA PRO A 27 -11.63 -3.81 -38.59
C PRO A 27 -10.98 -4.10 -39.94
N ILE A 28 -10.43 -5.31 -40.11
CA ILE A 28 -9.74 -5.72 -41.37
C ILE A 28 -10.70 -6.40 -42.34
N GLY A 29 -11.77 -7.00 -41.84
CA GLY A 29 -12.80 -7.70 -42.61
C GLY A 29 -13.53 -8.74 -41.76
N SER A 30 -14.65 -9.26 -42.23
CA SER A 30 -15.52 -10.19 -41.51
C SER A 30 -14.89 -11.56 -41.23
N ASP A 31 -13.84 -11.93 -41.96
CA ASP A 31 -13.14 -13.21 -41.84
C ASP A 31 -11.93 -13.13 -40.91
N TYR A 32 -11.73 -12.02 -40.27
CA TYR A 32 -10.62 -11.77 -39.33
C TYR A 32 -11.15 -11.58 -37.92
N TYR A 33 -10.42 -12.18 -36.97
CA TYR A 33 -10.65 -12.01 -35.53
C TYR A 33 -9.46 -11.29 -34.89
N ILE A 34 -9.75 -10.26 -34.11
CA ILE A 34 -8.72 -9.46 -33.41
C ILE A 34 -8.76 -9.83 -31.94
N SER A 35 -7.60 -10.13 -31.37
CA SER A 35 -7.41 -10.40 -29.96
C SER A 35 -6.36 -9.47 -29.36
N TYR A 36 -6.53 -9.12 -28.10
CA TYR A 36 -5.62 -8.25 -27.38
C TYR A 36 -4.93 -8.99 -26.25
N LEU A 37 -3.61 -8.84 -26.18
CA LEU A 37 -2.80 -9.37 -25.11
C LEU A 37 -2.13 -8.22 -24.37
N TYR A 38 -2.55 -8.00 -23.12
CA TYR A 38 -1.93 -7.07 -22.20
C TYR A 38 -0.75 -7.74 -21.48
N LYS A 39 0.35 -7.00 -21.33
CA LYS A 39 1.51 -7.40 -20.53
C LYS A 39 1.99 -6.24 -19.68
N MET A 40 2.45 -6.53 -18.45
CA MET A 40 3.19 -5.58 -17.61
C MET A 40 4.33 -6.28 -16.91
N ASP A 41 5.50 -5.63 -16.89
CA ASP A 41 6.70 -6.12 -16.21
C ASP A 41 7.61 -4.95 -15.82
N LEU A 42 8.65 -5.23 -15.03
CA LEU A 42 9.73 -4.27 -14.83
C LEU A 42 10.42 -3.97 -16.16
N GLU A 43 10.83 -2.72 -16.36
CA GLU A 43 11.50 -2.28 -17.59
C GLU A 43 12.73 -3.16 -17.90
N ASN A 44 13.54 -3.45 -16.89
CA ASN A 44 14.77 -4.24 -17.05
C ASN A 44 14.53 -5.74 -17.30
N ASN A 45 13.32 -6.26 -17.06
CA ASN A 45 12.96 -7.64 -17.37
C ASN A 45 12.62 -7.84 -18.86
N SER A 46 12.32 -6.77 -19.58
CA SER A 46 12.00 -6.80 -21.01
C SER A 46 10.90 -7.82 -21.40
N PHE A 47 9.94 -8.06 -20.50
CA PHE A 47 8.87 -9.07 -20.63
C PHE A 47 9.37 -10.52 -20.78
N GLY A 48 10.57 -10.81 -20.31
CA GLY A 48 11.21 -12.13 -20.43
C GLY A 48 11.14 -13.00 -19.17
N THR A 49 10.47 -12.54 -18.09
CA THR A 49 10.44 -13.23 -16.80
C THR A 49 9.08 -13.89 -16.53
N ASN A 50 9.08 -14.86 -15.61
CA ASN A 50 7.85 -15.48 -15.11
C ASN A 50 7.04 -14.55 -14.20
N THR A 51 7.61 -13.41 -13.79
CA THR A 51 6.93 -12.40 -12.97
C THR A 51 6.09 -11.44 -13.80
N MET A 52 6.18 -11.47 -15.12
CA MET A 52 5.35 -10.68 -16.02
C MET A 52 3.86 -10.94 -15.78
N ILE A 53 3.06 -9.86 -15.73
CA ILE A 53 1.60 -9.95 -15.86
C ILE A 53 1.29 -10.20 -17.33
N ARG A 54 0.40 -11.15 -17.59
CA ARG A 54 -0.05 -11.50 -18.93
C ARG A 54 -1.53 -11.84 -18.88
N GLU A 55 -2.35 -11.04 -19.56
CA GLU A 55 -3.81 -11.21 -19.62
C GLU A 55 -4.30 -11.03 -21.05
N TYR A 56 -5.19 -11.93 -21.51
CA TYR A 56 -5.99 -11.65 -22.70
C TYR A 56 -7.13 -10.73 -22.28
N ILE A 57 -7.37 -9.71 -23.07
CA ILE A 57 -8.41 -8.71 -22.81
C ILE A 57 -9.37 -8.76 -23.98
N ASP A 58 -10.63 -9.00 -23.67
CA ASP A 58 -11.70 -8.96 -24.66
C ASP A 58 -12.15 -7.51 -24.89
N ASP A 59 -13.38 -7.16 -24.74
CA ASP A 59 -13.96 -5.87 -25.11
C ASP A 59 -13.61 -4.68 -24.18
N ASP A 60 -12.65 -4.82 -23.28
CA ASP A 60 -12.24 -3.76 -22.36
C ASP A 60 -10.93 -3.11 -22.84
N PHE A 61 -11.00 -1.85 -23.25
CA PHE A 61 -9.86 -1.10 -23.79
C PHE A 61 -9.14 -0.26 -22.72
N SER A 62 -9.25 -0.66 -21.48
CA SER A 62 -8.59 -0.02 -20.34
C SER A 62 -8.13 -1.03 -19.29
N LYS A 63 -7.11 -0.64 -18.53
CA LYS A 63 -6.65 -1.37 -17.32
C LYS A 63 -6.30 -0.40 -16.24
N SER A 64 -6.93 -0.54 -15.07
CA SER A 64 -6.69 0.32 -13.92
C SER A 64 -6.10 -0.47 -12.76
N TYR A 65 -5.34 0.23 -11.92
CA TYR A 65 -4.78 -0.26 -10.68
C TYR A 65 -4.97 0.77 -9.58
N THR A 66 -5.40 0.36 -8.42
CA THR A 66 -5.42 1.19 -7.22
C THR A 66 -4.01 1.35 -6.64
N HIS A 67 -3.84 2.30 -5.71
CA HIS A 67 -2.57 2.49 -5.00
C HIS A 67 -2.12 1.21 -4.29
N LYS A 68 -3.02 0.55 -3.58
CA LYS A 68 -2.77 -0.69 -2.86
C LYS A 68 -2.45 -1.87 -3.78
N GLU A 69 -3.21 -2.04 -4.87
CA GLU A 69 -2.97 -3.12 -5.82
C GLU A 69 -1.60 -3.00 -6.47
N LEU A 70 -1.23 -1.80 -6.94
CA LEU A 70 0.05 -1.60 -7.59
C LEU A 70 1.22 -1.75 -6.62
N GLN A 71 1.11 -1.20 -5.39
CA GLN A 71 2.09 -1.42 -4.32
C GLN A 71 2.26 -2.91 -4.02
N SER A 72 1.16 -3.64 -3.87
CA SER A 72 1.18 -5.07 -3.57
C SER A 72 1.84 -5.89 -4.68
N LEU A 73 1.58 -5.56 -5.94
CA LEU A 73 2.23 -6.20 -7.09
C LEU A 73 3.73 -5.94 -7.10
N LEU A 74 4.16 -4.70 -6.85
CA LEU A 74 5.58 -4.33 -6.80
C LEU A 74 6.33 -5.11 -5.71
N VAL A 75 5.77 -5.20 -4.52
CA VAL A 75 6.38 -5.92 -3.39
C VAL A 75 6.31 -7.44 -3.57
N SER A 76 5.11 -7.99 -3.80
CA SER A 76 4.89 -9.43 -3.74
C SER A 76 5.38 -10.14 -4.99
N LYS A 77 5.12 -9.57 -6.18
CA LYS A 77 5.43 -10.19 -7.47
C LYS A 77 6.83 -9.85 -7.95
N TRP A 78 7.18 -8.57 -7.94
CA TRP A 78 8.48 -8.09 -8.44
C TRP A 78 9.55 -7.87 -7.37
N LYS A 79 9.24 -8.13 -6.09
CA LYS A 79 10.19 -8.08 -4.96
C LYS A 79 10.90 -6.73 -4.80
N GLN A 80 10.21 -5.64 -5.17
CA GLN A 80 10.72 -4.30 -4.96
C GLN A 80 10.57 -3.88 -3.49
N GLN A 81 11.43 -2.99 -3.04
CA GLN A 81 11.37 -2.52 -1.66
C GLN A 81 10.40 -1.34 -1.54
N PRO A 82 9.58 -1.28 -0.48
CA PRO A 82 8.79 -0.09 -0.18
C PRO A 82 9.65 1.17 -0.16
N GLY A 83 9.17 2.24 -0.80
CA GLY A 83 9.90 3.49 -0.95
C GLY A 83 10.77 3.61 -2.21
N ASP A 84 10.95 2.54 -2.96
CA ASP A 84 11.72 2.58 -4.22
C ASP A 84 11.03 3.40 -5.31
N LEU A 85 11.83 3.89 -6.25
CA LEU A 85 11.38 4.41 -7.54
C LEU A 85 11.58 3.31 -8.58
N VAL A 86 10.50 2.76 -9.06
CA VAL A 86 10.47 1.60 -9.97
C VAL A 86 10.04 2.03 -11.36
N LYS A 87 10.64 1.45 -12.39
CA LYS A 87 10.20 1.59 -13.77
C LYS A 87 9.48 0.34 -14.25
N LEU A 88 8.22 0.50 -14.59
CA LEU A 88 7.39 -0.51 -15.23
C LEU A 88 7.26 -0.25 -16.72
N GLN A 89 7.07 -1.31 -17.49
CA GLN A 89 6.58 -1.22 -18.86
C GLN A 89 5.25 -1.95 -18.98
N ALA A 90 4.27 -1.28 -19.57
CA ALA A 90 3.02 -1.88 -19.99
C ALA A 90 2.98 -1.97 -21.51
N ARG A 91 2.48 -3.08 -22.01
CA ARG A 91 2.43 -3.39 -23.45
C ARG A 91 1.07 -3.99 -23.80
N ILE A 92 0.49 -3.50 -24.87
CA ILE A 92 -0.65 -4.12 -25.53
C ILE A 92 -0.21 -4.67 -26.89
N ILE A 93 -0.65 -5.86 -27.22
CA ILE A 93 -0.38 -6.54 -28.49
C ILE A 93 -1.71 -6.89 -29.11
N GLY A 94 -2.04 -6.24 -30.23
CA GLY A 94 -3.17 -6.58 -31.07
C GLY A 94 -2.74 -7.66 -32.07
N SER A 95 -3.32 -8.84 -31.97
CA SER A 95 -3.07 -9.97 -32.87
C SER A 95 -4.29 -10.23 -33.72
N VAL A 96 -4.06 -10.54 -35.01
CA VAL A 96 -5.10 -10.77 -36.00
C VAL A 96 -5.00 -12.20 -36.50
N GLU A 97 -6.08 -12.96 -36.36
CA GLU A 97 -6.23 -14.29 -36.94
C GLU A 97 -7.19 -14.22 -38.15
N GLY A 98 -6.82 -14.87 -39.26
CA GLY A 98 -7.63 -14.84 -40.50
C GLY A 98 -6.95 -15.55 -41.65
N PRO A 99 -7.55 -15.45 -42.86
CA PRO A 99 -7.07 -16.14 -44.07
C PRO A 99 -5.65 -15.76 -44.50
N LYS A 100 -5.21 -14.55 -44.16
CA LYS A 100 -3.86 -14.05 -44.47
C LYS A 100 -3.17 -13.59 -43.21
N PHE A 101 -1.85 -13.79 -43.14
CA PHE A 101 -1.03 -13.30 -42.06
C PHE A 101 -1.08 -11.75 -42.00
N VAL A 102 -1.42 -11.26 -40.80
CA VAL A 102 -1.34 -9.83 -40.46
C VAL A 102 -0.34 -9.69 -39.32
N LYS A 103 0.61 -8.80 -39.48
CA LYS A 103 1.62 -8.55 -38.43
C LYS A 103 0.94 -7.96 -37.22
N PRO A 104 1.18 -8.53 -36.00
CA PRO A 104 0.66 -7.96 -34.76
C PRO A 104 1.12 -6.51 -34.56
N GLU A 105 0.24 -5.68 -34.05
CA GLU A 105 0.56 -4.33 -33.62
C GLU A 105 0.95 -4.34 -32.16
N VAL A 106 1.95 -3.54 -31.81
CA VAL A 106 2.51 -3.50 -30.45
C VAL A 106 2.66 -2.06 -30.03
N SER A 107 2.01 -1.70 -28.92
CA SER A 107 2.21 -0.44 -28.23
C SER A 107 2.82 -0.69 -26.83
N THR A 108 3.77 0.13 -26.45
CA THR A 108 4.46 0.02 -25.15
C THR A 108 4.62 1.39 -24.52
N VAL A 109 4.36 1.48 -23.23
CA VAL A 109 4.56 2.69 -22.41
C VAL A 109 5.42 2.36 -21.21
N THR A 110 6.29 3.29 -20.83
CA THR A 110 7.07 3.24 -19.58
C THR A 110 6.42 4.11 -18.53
N ILE A 111 6.35 3.59 -17.31
CA ILE A 111 5.72 4.21 -16.15
C ILE A 111 6.73 4.22 -15.01
N LYS A 112 7.02 5.40 -14.49
CA LYS A 112 7.81 5.55 -13.26
C LYS A 112 6.84 5.54 -12.07
N VAL A 113 7.07 4.64 -11.14
CA VAL A 113 6.22 4.46 -9.96
C VAL A 113 7.05 4.72 -8.73
N LYS A 114 6.75 5.78 -8.00
CA LYS A 114 7.28 6.01 -6.66
C LYS A 114 6.42 5.24 -5.67
N MET A 115 6.99 4.22 -5.06
CA MET A 115 6.33 3.43 -4.03
C MET A 115 6.23 4.22 -2.73
N TYR A 116 5.14 4.03 -1.96
CA TYR A 116 5.13 4.52 -0.58
C TYR A 116 6.01 3.62 0.30
N SER A 117 6.66 4.23 1.27
CA SER A 117 7.40 3.49 2.29
C SER A 117 6.41 2.85 3.26
N GLU A 118 6.66 1.61 3.65
CA GLU A 118 5.96 1.07 4.81
C GLU A 118 6.30 1.97 6.01
N LYS A 119 5.29 2.48 6.67
CA LYS A 119 5.46 3.14 7.97
C LYS A 119 5.84 2.07 8.98
N THR A 120 7.14 1.80 9.08
CA THR A 120 7.62 0.95 10.15
C THR A 120 7.53 1.74 11.44
N PHE A 121 6.74 1.23 12.38
CA PHE A 121 6.75 1.77 13.72
C PHE A 121 8.12 1.46 14.35
N VAL A 122 8.93 2.49 14.53
CA VAL A 122 10.16 2.46 15.31
C VAL A 122 10.08 3.65 16.24
N ALA A 123 9.94 3.40 17.53
CA ALA A 123 10.00 4.42 18.56
C ALA A 123 11.24 4.20 19.40
N ASP A 124 11.92 5.27 19.82
CA ASP A 124 12.94 5.17 20.84
C ASP A 124 12.28 4.84 22.18
N HIS A 125 11.14 5.49 22.47
CA HIS A 125 10.33 5.23 23.64
C HIS A 125 8.83 5.26 23.30
N LEU A 126 8.10 4.26 23.75
CA LEU A 126 6.64 4.17 23.71
C LEU A 126 6.11 4.16 25.14
N TYR A 127 5.12 4.99 25.44
CA TYR A 127 4.51 5.08 26.76
C TYR A 127 3.02 4.73 26.72
N MET A 128 2.52 4.27 27.87
CA MET A 128 1.11 4.35 28.22
C MET A 128 0.89 5.51 29.16
N SER A 129 -0.08 6.35 28.88
CA SER A 129 -0.45 7.51 29.70
C SER A 129 -1.95 7.74 29.72
N GLY A 130 -2.41 8.65 30.57
CA GLY A 130 -3.82 9.04 30.65
C GLY A 130 -4.46 8.63 31.96
N THR A 131 -5.78 8.86 32.09
CA THR A 131 -6.50 8.62 33.35
C THR A 131 -6.69 7.15 33.68
N ALA A 132 -6.49 6.27 32.69
CA ALA A 132 -6.53 4.82 32.91
C ALA A 132 -5.24 4.27 33.54
N VAL A 133 -4.15 5.04 33.56
CA VAL A 133 -2.88 4.67 34.17
C VAL A 133 -2.80 5.27 35.60
N ASP A 134 -2.43 4.45 36.59
CA ASP A 134 -2.30 4.91 37.97
C ASP A 134 -0.89 5.48 38.20
N GLY A 135 -0.79 6.80 38.33
CA GLY A 135 0.47 7.47 38.66
C GLY A 135 1.19 8.03 37.44
N GLU A 136 2.46 7.66 37.26
CA GLU A 136 3.30 8.14 36.17
C GLU A 136 3.08 7.31 34.87
N ASP A 137 3.45 7.89 33.74
CA ASP A 137 3.42 7.20 32.45
C ASP A 137 4.27 5.92 32.51
N ILE A 138 3.73 4.83 31.95
CA ILE A 138 4.40 3.52 31.91
C ILE A 138 5.11 3.36 30.56
N GLU A 139 6.42 3.16 30.58
CA GLU A 139 7.17 2.83 29.38
C GLU A 139 6.91 1.39 28.95
N ILE A 140 6.57 1.21 27.65
CA ILE A 140 6.36 -0.08 27.05
C ILE A 140 7.59 -0.43 26.23
N LEU A 141 8.27 -1.51 26.62
CA LEU A 141 9.50 -1.94 25.97
C LEU A 141 9.23 -2.88 24.79
N PRO A 142 10.06 -2.81 23.72
CA PRO A 142 9.98 -3.77 22.64
C PRO A 142 10.42 -5.16 23.12
N MET A 143 9.82 -6.20 22.55
CA MET A 143 10.26 -7.57 22.81
C MET A 143 11.62 -7.83 22.17
N GLU A 144 12.56 -8.43 22.89
CA GLU A 144 13.90 -8.79 22.36
C GLU A 144 13.83 -9.65 21.09
N SER A 145 12.92 -10.63 21.07
CA SER A 145 12.75 -11.54 19.94
C SER A 145 11.98 -10.92 18.75
N GLN A 146 11.27 -9.82 18.96
CA GLN A 146 10.43 -9.12 17.99
C GLN A 146 10.47 -7.61 18.22
N PRO A 147 11.51 -6.89 17.78
CA PRO A 147 11.73 -5.47 18.11
C PRO A 147 10.63 -4.51 17.66
N LYS A 148 9.75 -4.95 16.77
CA LYS A 148 8.57 -4.18 16.31
C LYS A 148 7.31 -4.46 17.16
N ARG A 149 7.40 -5.33 18.15
CA ARG A 149 6.30 -5.70 19.05
C ARG A 149 6.57 -5.20 20.45
N TYR A 150 5.68 -4.38 20.96
CA TYR A 150 5.72 -3.80 22.28
C TYR A 150 4.67 -4.49 23.14
N VAL A 151 5.05 -4.85 24.36
CA VAL A 151 4.18 -5.57 25.29
C VAL A 151 4.34 -4.99 26.68
N SER A 152 3.24 -4.77 27.36
CA SER A 152 3.19 -4.46 28.79
C SER A 152 2.06 -5.24 29.43
N ILE A 153 2.24 -5.59 30.70
CA ILE A 153 1.21 -6.17 31.54
C ILE A 153 1.10 -5.27 32.76
N CYS A 154 -0.02 -4.61 32.93
CA CYS A 154 -0.25 -3.68 34.03
C CYS A 154 -1.74 -3.63 34.38
N ASP A 155 -2.04 -3.22 35.59
CA ASP A 155 -3.41 -2.92 35.99
C ASP A 155 -3.84 -1.58 35.42
N LEU A 156 -5.01 -1.51 34.83
CA LEU A 156 -5.62 -0.30 34.31
C LEU A 156 -6.90 0.01 35.06
N LYS A 157 -7.19 1.30 35.21
CA LYS A 157 -8.46 1.81 35.74
C LYS A 157 -9.40 2.18 34.59
N ALA A 158 -10.67 2.24 34.86
CA ALA A 158 -11.63 2.85 33.95
C ALA A 158 -11.21 4.28 33.62
N GLY A 159 -11.09 4.61 32.32
CA GLY A 159 -10.60 5.92 31.90
C GLY A 159 -10.05 5.98 30.49
N ASN A 160 -9.35 7.05 30.19
CA ASN A 160 -8.75 7.27 28.89
C ASN A 160 -7.28 6.81 28.88
N LEU A 161 -6.89 6.17 27.79
CA LEU A 161 -5.56 5.64 27.56
C LEU A 161 -4.97 6.25 26.29
N HIS A 162 -3.74 6.72 26.38
CA HIS A 162 -2.94 7.26 25.28
C HIS A 162 -1.65 6.47 25.12
N PHE A 163 -1.09 6.43 23.92
CA PHE A 163 0.19 5.81 23.63
C PHE A 163 1.17 6.82 22.99
N PRO A 164 1.77 7.73 23.80
CA PRO A 164 2.77 8.67 23.32
C PRO A 164 4.03 7.96 22.83
N ILE A 165 4.61 8.51 21.75
CA ILE A 165 5.87 8.06 21.15
C ILE A 165 6.87 9.19 21.25
N VAL A 166 8.07 8.91 21.72
CA VAL A 166 9.17 9.86 21.81
C VAL A 166 10.31 9.39 20.89
N TRP A 167 10.82 10.30 20.07
CA TRP A 167 11.95 10.10 19.19
C TRP A 167 13.15 10.89 19.71
N LYS A 168 14.34 10.28 19.71
CA LYS A 168 15.55 10.85 20.31
C LYS A 168 15.94 12.25 19.82
N ASP A 169 15.77 12.50 18.53
CA ASP A 169 16.26 13.70 17.87
C ASP A 169 15.15 14.70 17.52
N GLU A 170 13.90 14.38 17.84
CA GLU A 170 12.77 15.24 17.57
C GLU A 170 12.08 15.64 18.88
N ASN A 171 12.04 16.93 19.16
CA ASN A 171 11.18 17.50 20.23
C ASN A 171 9.68 17.32 19.92
N LYS A 172 9.32 16.48 18.97
CA LYS A 172 7.96 16.19 18.58
C LYS A 172 7.51 14.91 19.22
N ILE A 173 6.42 15.01 19.95
CA ILE A 173 5.73 13.87 20.52
C ILE A 173 4.62 13.50 19.52
N ASN A 174 4.66 12.25 19.07
CA ASN A 174 3.58 11.60 18.33
C ASN A 174 2.88 10.61 19.26
N ALA A 175 1.75 10.06 18.83
CA ALA A 175 1.06 9.01 19.56
C ALA A 175 0.50 7.95 18.60
N ILE A 176 0.42 6.70 19.09
CA ILE A 176 -0.44 5.70 18.48
C ILE A 176 -1.88 6.08 18.84
N SER A 177 -2.67 6.38 17.84
CA SER A 177 -4.04 6.88 17.97
C SER A 177 -5.02 5.90 17.37
N PRO A 178 -6.20 5.72 17.94
CA PRO A 178 -7.28 5.02 17.26
C PRO A 178 -7.64 5.76 15.95
N VAL A 179 -8.31 5.06 15.04
CA VAL A 179 -8.81 5.66 13.79
C VAL A 179 -9.86 6.73 14.10
N ALA A 180 -10.76 6.45 15.03
CA ALA A 180 -11.72 7.41 15.60
C ALA A 180 -11.04 8.36 16.61
N ALA A 181 -11.69 9.46 16.96
CA ALA A 181 -11.20 10.35 18.02
C ALA A 181 -11.25 9.69 19.41
N GLU A 182 -12.21 8.81 19.59
CA GLU A 182 -12.43 7.99 20.80
C GLU A 182 -12.78 6.58 20.37
N GLN A 183 -12.16 5.56 20.96
CA GLN A 183 -12.43 4.15 20.66
C GLN A 183 -12.28 3.30 21.91
N GLN A 184 -13.30 2.52 22.23
CA GLN A 184 -13.23 1.56 23.33
C GLN A 184 -12.24 0.44 22.99
N ILE A 185 -11.40 0.07 23.94
CA ILE A 185 -10.56 -1.14 23.82
C ILE A 185 -11.45 -2.37 23.93
N THR A 186 -11.24 -3.30 23.00
CA THR A 186 -11.91 -4.59 22.96
C THR A 186 -10.87 -5.70 22.80
N ASP A 187 -11.28 -6.93 23.13
CA ASP A 187 -10.46 -8.09 22.84
C ASP A 187 -10.22 -8.23 21.32
N GLY A 188 -8.98 -8.42 20.95
CA GLY A 188 -8.57 -8.63 19.57
C GLY A 188 -7.78 -7.47 18.96
N ALA A 189 -7.48 -7.61 17.67
CA ALA A 189 -6.68 -6.62 16.95
C ALA A 189 -7.53 -5.40 16.56
N MET A 190 -7.02 -4.21 16.86
CA MET A 190 -7.62 -2.94 16.47
C MET A 190 -6.67 -2.15 15.57
N GLU A 191 -7.24 -1.45 14.59
CA GLU A 191 -6.47 -0.57 13.72
C GLU A 191 -6.08 0.71 14.45
N ALA A 192 -4.82 1.13 14.27
CA ALA A 192 -4.29 2.35 14.85
C ALA A 192 -3.47 3.13 13.81
N LYS A 193 -3.33 4.44 14.04
CA LYS A 193 -2.52 5.35 13.21
C LYS A 193 -1.57 6.15 14.09
N ILE A 194 -0.42 6.54 13.53
CA ILE A 194 0.47 7.50 14.18
C ILE A 194 -0.03 8.90 13.85
N LYS A 195 -0.29 9.71 14.87
CA LYS A 195 -0.68 11.12 14.76
C LYS A 195 0.19 11.98 15.67
N GLY A 196 0.29 13.30 15.38
CA GLY A 196 0.82 14.25 16.36
C GLY A 196 -0.03 14.21 17.63
N ILE A 197 0.61 14.36 18.79
CA ILE A 197 -0.05 14.17 20.10
C ILE A 197 -1.26 15.10 20.28
N ASP A 198 -1.19 16.32 19.76
CA ASP A 198 -2.28 17.32 19.86
C ASP A 198 -3.53 16.92 19.05
N ASN A 199 -3.38 15.99 18.09
CA ASN A 199 -4.44 15.50 17.21
C ASN A 199 -4.73 13.99 17.42
N ALA A 200 -4.09 13.38 18.40
CA ALA A 200 -4.30 11.99 18.71
C ALA A 200 -5.64 11.79 19.43
N GLY A 201 -6.36 10.75 19.03
CA GLY A 201 -7.48 10.25 19.79
C GLY A 201 -7.02 9.44 21.00
N TYR A 202 -7.97 8.93 21.76
CA TYR A 202 -7.70 8.10 22.93
C TYR A 202 -8.50 6.81 22.91
N TRP A 203 -7.99 5.85 23.66
CA TRP A 203 -8.65 4.58 23.89
C TRP A 203 -9.41 4.65 25.22
N VAL A 204 -10.57 4.02 25.28
CA VAL A 204 -11.38 3.99 26.50
C VAL A 204 -11.28 2.62 27.14
N ILE A 205 -10.91 2.61 28.40
CA ILE A 205 -10.98 1.44 29.30
C ILE A 205 -12.31 1.53 30.04
N PRO A 206 -13.25 0.61 29.80
CA PRO A 206 -14.61 0.74 30.35
C PRO A 206 -14.71 0.41 31.83
N GLU A 207 -13.84 -0.44 32.33
CA GLU A 207 -13.81 -0.90 33.72
C GLU A 207 -12.40 -1.24 34.17
N ASP A 208 -12.16 -1.27 35.50
CA ASP A 208 -10.86 -1.62 36.03
C ASP A 208 -10.51 -3.08 35.69
N GLY A 209 -9.26 -3.31 35.28
CA GLY A 209 -8.81 -4.63 34.86
C GLY A 209 -7.32 -4.71 34.57
N GLN A 210 -6.89 -5.91 34.14
CA GLN A 210 -5.51 -6.19 33.77
C GLN A 210 -5.42 -6.61 32.27
#